data_fd52970fc6155f3387966ef8c5564e63
#
_entry.id   fd52970fc6155f3387966ef8c5564e63
#
_cell.length_a   1.000
_cell.length_b   1.000
_cell.length_c   1.000
_cell.angle_alpha   90.00
_cell.angle_beta   90.00
_cell.angle_gamma   90.00
#
_symmetry.space_group_name_H-M   'P 1'
#
loop_
_entity.id
_entity.type
_entity.pdbx_description
1 polymer ?
#
loop_
_entity_poly.entity_id
_entity_poly.type
_entity_poly.pdbx_seq_one_letter_code
_entity_poly.pdbx_strand_id
1 'polypeptide(L)'
;AIIHLAGMAHDTRNKSAADVYFKVNTGLTQKIFDWYMASPTAKKFVFFSTVKSAADRVKGEFLTEECVPTPVGPYGESKIKAEDYIIKKFAPKALKRPFHNFDDSDSIVSDKQVYIIRPCMIHGPGNKGNLNMLYGVVKKGIPWPLGAFENRRSFTSIGNLCVVIEGLLTKSVPSGIYHMGDDEALSTNELIEVICEAIGKKAHIWRIPKGLMNGVAKVGGWLHLPLNPLRMQKLTENYVVSNKKIKSALGIDAMPIRAKDGLIDTIRSFGK
;
A
#
# COMPACT_ATOMS: atom_id res chain seq x y z
N ALA A 1 -5.98 -19.44 -12.67
CA ALA A 1 -5.88 -18.45 -11.58
C ALA A 1 -6.72 -17.22 -11.89
N ILE A 2 -7.16 -16.51 -10.85
CA ILE A 2 -7.83 -15.22 -10.94
C ILE A 2 -6.99 -14.19 -10.17
N ILE A 3 -6.65 -13.08 -10.81
CA ILE A 3 -6.00 -11.93 -10.17
C ILE A 3 -7.01 -10.80 -10.14
N HIS A 4 -7.54 -10.48 -8.96
CA HIS A 4 -8.56 -9.45 -8.78
C HIS A 4 -7.93 -8.12 -8.41
N LEU A 5 -7.67 -7.30 -9.42
CA LEU A 5 -7.11 -5.95 -9.32
C LEU A 5 -8.18 -4.85 -9.23
N ALA A 6 -9.40 -5.15 -9.68
CA ALA A 6 -10.44 -4.15 -9.76
C ALA A 6 -10.77 -3.58 -8.38
N GLY A 7 -10.75 -2.28 -8.27
CA GLY A 7 -11.02 -1.58 -7.02
C GLY A 7 -10.92 -0.07 -7.18
N MET A 8 -11.58 0.64 -6.28
CA MET A 8 -11.55 2.10 -6.20
C MET A 8 -10.57 2.51 -5.10
N ALA A 9 -9.51 3.27 -5.44
CA ALA A 9 -8.44 3.65 -4.52
C ALA A 9 -8.32 5.17 -4.29
N HIS A 10 -8.83 6.00 -5.18
CA HIS A 10 -8.53 7.43 -5.26
C HIS A 10 -9.77 8.29 -5.47
N ASP A 11 -10.56 8.49 -4.42
CA ASP A 11 -11.39 9.68 -4.34
C ASP A 11 -11.65 10.09 -2.89
N THR A 12 -10.73 10.84 -2.34
CA THR A 12 -10.85 11.37 -0.98
C THR A 12 -11.65 12.69 -0.92
N ARG A 13 -12.14 13.18 -2.06
CA ARG A 13 -12.75 14.52 -2.16
C ARG A 13 -14.24 14.53 -1.91
N ASN A 14 -14.93 13.41 -2.04
CA ASN A 14 -16.39 13.38 -1.97
C ASN A 14 -16.89 12.39 -0.92
N LYS A 15 -17.44 12.90 0.20
CA LYS A 15 -18.04 12.07 1.26
C LYS A 15 -19.25 11.27 0.77
N SER A 16 -19.92 11.73 -0.28
CA SER A 16 -21.04 11.01 -0.91
C SER A 16 -20.61 9.78 -1.72
N ALA A 17 -19.28 9.57 -1.90
CA ALA A 17 -18.74 8.43 -2.61
C ALA A 17 -18.45 7.20 -1.70
N ALA A 18 -18.74 7.26 -0.40
CA ALA A 18 -18.48 6.13 0.50
C ALA A 18 -19.15 4.85 0.03
N ASP A 19 -20.45 4.93 -0.34
CA ASP A 19 -21.21 3.77 -0.82
C ASP A 19 -20.62 3.17 -2.10
N VAL A 20 -20.02 3.99 -2.97
CA VAL A 20 -19.37 3.51 -4.19
C VAL A 20 -18.15 2.68 -3.86
N TYR A 21 -17.36 3.04 -2.82
CA TYR A 21 -16.25 2.21 -2.35
C TYR A 21 -16.73 0.83 -1.91
N PHE A 22 -17.79 0.76 -1.11
CA PHE A 22 -18.33 -0.54 -0.68
C PHE A 22 -18.93 -1.34 -1.84
N LYS A 23 -19.65 -0.70 -2.74
CA LYS A 23 -20.21 -1.35 -3.92
C LYS A 23 -19.12 -1.95 -4.81
N VAL A 24 -18.04 -1.18 -5.06
CA VAL A 24 -16.95 -1.60 -5.95
C VAL A 24 -15.98 -2.52 -5.21
N ASN A 25 -15.41 -2.10 -4.07
CA ASN A 25 -14.36 -2.88 -3.42
C ASN A 25 -14.88 -4.11 -2.71
N THR A 26 -16.06 -4.04 -2.07
CA THR A 26 -16.66 -5.17 -1.38
C THR A 26 -17.60 -5.96 -2.29
N GLY A 27 -18.62 -5.31 -2.85
CA GLY A 27 -19.67 -6.01 -3.60
C GLY A 27 -19.17 -6.71 -4.88
N LEU A 28 -18.26 -6.08 -5.63
CA LEU A 28 -17.67 -6.74 -6.80
C LEU A 28 -16.76 -7.90 -6.37
N THR A 29 -15.96 -7.73 -5.31
CA THR A 29 -15.11 -8.80 -4.79
C THR A 29 -15.93 -10.02 -4.35
N GLN A 30 -17.07 -9.80 -3.69
CA GLN A 30 -17.97 -10.88 -3.29
C GLN A 30 -18.42 -11.73 -4.51
N LYS A 31 -18.88 -11.07 -5.57
CA LYS A 31 -19.33 -11.74 -6.79
C LYS A 31 -18.21 -12.53 -7.47
N ILE A 32 -17.02 -11.93 -7.61
CA ILE A 32 -15.88 -12.59 -8.25
C ILE A 32 -15.39 -13.75 -7.41
N PHE A 33 -15.37 -13.60 -6.08
CA PHE A 33 -14.95 -14.65 -5.18
C PHE A 33 -15.94 -15.82 -5.13
N ASP A 34 -17.25 -15.55 -5.14
CA ASP A 34 -18.27 -16.61 -5.22
C ASP A 34 -18.14 -17.41 -6.54
N TRP A 35 -17.86 -16.71 -7.64
CA TRP A 35 -17.57 -17.38 -8.91
C TRP A 35 -16.30 -18.22 -8.84
N TYR A 36 -15.23 -17.71 -8.20
CA TYR A 36 -14.00 -18.46 -7.97
C TYR A 36 -14.28 -19.75 -7.17
N MET A 37 -15.02 -19.63 -6.07
CA MET A 37 -15.34 -20.79 -5.21
C MET A 37 -16.15 -21.84 -5.96
N ALA A 38 -17.05 -21.45 -6.84
CA ALA A 38 -17.87 -22.37 -7.66
C ALA A 38 -17.10 -22.95 -8.87
N SER A 39 -16.02 -22.31 -9.32
CA SER A 39 -15.28 -22.75 -10.52
C SER A 39 -14.51 -24.05 -10.28
N PRO A 40 -14.68 -25.10 -11.10
CA PRO A 40 -13.90 -26.33 -10.98
C PRO A 40 -12.46 -26.19 -11.48
N THR A 41 -12.17 -25.18 -12.31
CA THR A 41 -10.88 -25.01 -12.99
C THR A 41 -10.00 -23.95 -12.36
N ALA A 42 -10.57 -22.92 -11.71
CA ALA A 42 -9.81 -21.89 -11.04
C ALA A 42 -9.27 -22.40 -9.70
N LYS A 43 -7.94 -22.55 -9.59
CA LYS A 43 -7.27 -23.10 -8.41
C LYS A 43 -6.63 -22.05 -7.51
N LYS A 44 -6.31 -20.86 -8.04
CA LYS A 44 -5.65 -19.78 -7.28
C LYS A 44 -6.42 -18.48 -7.42
N PHE A 45 -6.59 -17.77 -6.31
CA PHE A 45 -7.20 -16.45 -6.24
C PHE A 45 -6.27 -15.47 -5.57
N VAL A 46 -5.92 -14.38 -6.25
CA VAL A 46 -5.10 -13.30 -5.72
C VAL A 46 -5.94 -12.04 -5.61
N PHE A 47 -6.20 -11.60 -4.38
CA PHE A 47 -6.94 -10.37 -4.10
C PHE A 47 -6.01 -9.22 -3.77
N PHE A 48 -6.13 -8.14 -4.51
CA PHE A 48 -5.40 -6.90 -4.20
C PHE A 48 -6.17 -6.05 -3.18
N SER A 49 -5.75 -6.19 -1.93
CA SER A 49 -6.17 -5.32 -0.84
C SER A 49 -5.22 -4.12 -0.69
N THR A 50 -4.91 -3.70 0.51
CA THR A 50 -4.03 -2.57 0.84
C THR A 50 -3.55 -2.67 2.28
N VAL A 51 -2.39 -2.14 2.61
CA VAL A 51 -1.98 -1.99 4.02
C VAL A 51 -2.90 -1.06 4.81
N LYS A 52 -3.68 -0.20 4.13
CA LYS A 52 -4.69 0.65 4.77
C LYS A 52 -5.92 -0.12 5.26
N SER A 53 -6.17 -1.34 4.80
CA SER A 53 -7.16 -2.25 5.40
C SER A 53 -6.70 -2.75 6.76
N ALA A 54 -5.38 -2.88 6.96
CA ALA A 54 -4.79 -3.31 8.21
C ALA A 54 -4.73 -2.17 9.23
N ALA A 55 -4.15 -1.02 8.86
CA ALA A 55 -4.05 0.12 9.77
C ALA A 55 -3.90 1.44 9.03
N ASP A 56 -4.46 2.52 9.58
CA ASP A 56 -4.16 3.88 9.09
C ASP A 56 -2.81 4.38 9.58
N ARG A 57 -2.37 3.95 10.78
CA ARG A 57 -1.08 4.28 11.40
C ARG A 57 -0.37 3.02 11.88
N VAL A 58 0.94 3.02 11.77
CA VAL A 58 1.78 1.95 12.31
C VAL A 58 2.02 2.17 13.80
N LYS A 59 1.71 1.15 14.61
CA LYS A 59 2.08 1.09 16.02
C LYS A 59 3.35 0.24 16.15
N GLY A 60 4.41 0.81 16.71
CA GLY A 60 5.71 0.14 16.77
C GLY A 60 6.57 0.43 15.54
N GLU A 61 7.55 -0.44 15.29
CA GLU A 61 8.56 -0.24 14.25
C GLU A 61 8.04 -0.62 12.86
N PHE A 62 7.30 -1.73 12.77
CA PHE A 62 6.78 -2.28 11.52
C PHE A 62 5.31 -2.63 11.63
N LEU A 63 4.56 -2.44 10.54
CA LEU A 63 3.26 -3.05 10.37
C LEU A 63 3.45 -4.48 9.86
N THR A 64 2.97 -5.45 10.63
CA THR A 64 2.98 -6.87 10.27
C THR A 64 1.57 -7.39 10.03
N GLU A 65 1.45 -8.59 9.48
CA GLU A 65 0.16 -9.26 9.25
C GLU A 65 -0.55 -9.67 10.55
N GLU A 66 0.16 -9.61 11.69
CA GLU A 66 -0.37 -9.90 13.03
C GLU A 66 -1.05 -8.70 13.70
N CYS A 67 -1.17 -7.57 13.00
CA CYS A 67 -1.89 -6.42 13.54
C CYS A 67 -3.40 -6.67 13.55
N VAL A 68 -4.08 -6.26 14.62
CA VAL A 68 -5.54 -6.18 14.63
C VAL A 68 -5.97 -5.08 13.67
N PRO A 69 -6.82 -5.37 12.66
CA PRO A 69 -7.21 -4.37 11.68
C PRO A 69 -7.89 -3.14 12.29
N THR A 70 -7.39 -1.97 11.95
CA THR A 70 -7.93 -0.66 12.38
C THR A 70 -8.00 0.29 11.19
N PRO A 71 -8.79 -0.05 10.14
CA PRO A 71 -8.92 0.80 8.96
C PRO A 71 -9.61 2.12 9.30
N VAL A 72 -9.27 3.18 8.56
CA VAL A 72 -9.90 4.49 8.68
C VAL A 72 -10.33 4.97 7.31
N GLY A 73 -11.62 5.30 7.19
CA GLY A 73 -12.23 5.83 5.98
C GLY A 73 -12.66 4.77 4.98
N PRO A 74 -13.52 5.17 4.01
CA PRO A 74 -14.26 4.25 3.14
C PRO A 74 -13.38 3.29 2.34
N TYR A 75 -12.17 3.72 1.95
CA TYR A 75 -11.23 2.88 1.21
C TYR A 75 -10.74 1.70 2.04
N GLY A 76 -10.13 1.96 3.20
CA GLY A 76 -9.62 0.89 4.07
C GLY A 76 -10.75 -0.01 4.58
N GLU A 77 -11.87 0.60 4.99
CA GLU A 77 -13.04 -0.10 5.50
C GLU A 77 -13.71 -1.00 4.47
N SER A 78 -13.81 -0.56 3.21
CA SER A 78 -14.37 -1.38 2.13
C SER A 78 -13.44 -2.55 1.75
N LYS A 79 -12.12 -2.35 1.82
CA LYS A 79 -11.14 -3.40 1.54
C LYS A 79 -11.13 -4.46 2.63
N ILE A 80 -11.15 -4.08 3.93
CA ILE A 80 -11.21 -5.07 5.02
C ILE A 80 -12.51 -5.88 4.98
N LYS A 81 -13.64 -5.26 4.67
CA LYS A 81 -14.91 -6.00 4.49
C LYS A 81 -14.85 -7.01 3.34
N ALA A 82 -14.10 -6.71 2.28
CA ALA A 82 -13.87 -7.66 1.20
C ALA A 82 -12.98 -8.83 1.66
N GLU A 83 -11.92 -8.54 2.42
CA GLU A 83 -11.06 -9.56 3.03
C GLU A 83 -11.87 -10.48 3.97
N ASP A 84 -12.66 -9.91 4.87
CA ASP A 84 -13.52 -10.66 5.80
C ASP A 84 -14.48 -11.59 5.07
N TYR A 85 -15.03 -11.15 3.93
CA TYR A 85 -15.89 -11.98 3.11
C TYR A 85 -15.13 -13.18 2.51
N ILE A 86 -13.94 -12.93 1.96
CA ILE A 86 -13.07 -13.96 1.42
C ILE A 86 -12.73 -14.99 2.50
N ILE A 87 -12.28 -14.52 3.66
CA ILE A 87 -11.89 -15.38 4.78
C ILE A 87 -13.10 -16.19 5.30
N LYS A 88 -14.25 -15.55 5.45
CA LYS A 88 -15.48 -16.21 5.89
C LYS A 88 -15.88 -17.39 4.97
N LYS A 89 -15.69 -17.23 3.66
CA LYS A 89 -16.06 -18.23 2.67
C LYS A 89 -14.99 -19.31 2.49
N PHE A 90 -13.71 -18.98 2.64
CA PHE A 90 -12.60 -19.90 2.41
C PHE A 90 -12.09 -20.57 3.69
N ALA A 91 -11.89 -19.79 4.74
CA ALA A 91 -11.26 -20.20 6.00
C ALA A 91 -12.04 -19.67 7.22
N PRO A 92 -13.30 -20.09 7.43
CA PRO A 92 -14.19 -19.45 8.43
C PRO A 92 -13.69 -19.55 9.87
N LYS A 93 -12.85 -20.51 10.20
CA LYS A 93 -12.24 -20.64 11.52
C LYS A 93 -11.28 -19.48 11.84
N ALA A 94 -10.63 -18.92 10.82
CA ALA A 94 -9.66 -17.84 10.98
C ALA A 94 -10.31 -16.51 11.41
N LEU A 95 -11.59 -16.26 11.10
CA LEU A 95 -12.30 -15.06 11.56
C LEU A 95 -12.42 -14.95 13.09
N LYS A 96 -12.29 -16.08 13.80
CA LYS A 96 -12.29 -16.09 15.27
C LYS A 96 -10.95 -15.63 15.87
N ARG A 97 -9.89 -15.51 15.04
CA ARG A 97 -8.56 -15.07 15.46
C ARG A 97 -8.47 -13.54 15.41
N PRO A 98 -7.74 -12.90 16.33
CA PRO A 98 -7.64 -11.42 16.39
C PRO A 98 -7.12 -10.79 15.10
N PHE A 99 -6.27 -11.51 14.36
CA PHE A 99 -5.57 -10.98 13.18
C PHE A 99 -6.18 -11.45 11.85
N HIS A 100 -7.25 -12.27 11.88
CA HIS A 100 -7.86 -12.90 10.71
C HIS A 100 -6.85 -13.66 9.81
N ASN A 101 -5.67 -13.99 10.34
CA ASN A 101 -4.67 -14.75 9.61
C ASN A 101 -5.15 -16.19 9.37
N PHE A 102 -4.93 -16.70 8.18
CA PHE A 102 -5.31 -18.05 7.77
C PHE A 102 -4.21 -18.70 6.93
N ASP A 103 -4.27 -20.01 6.82
CA ASP A 103 -3.45 -20.84 5.94
C ASP A 103 -4.28 -21.95 5.32
N ASP A 104 -3.63 -22.87 4.60
CA ASP A 104 -4.31 -23.94 3.90
C ASP A 104 -5.04 -24.91 4.85
N SER A 105 -4.60 -25.04 6.12
CA SER A 105 -5.25 -25.90 7.12
C SER A 105 -6.60 -25.35 7.60
N ASP A 106 -6.84 -24.07 7.43
CA ASP A 106 -8.11 -23.40 7.76
C ASP A 106 -9.14 -23.50 6.62
N SER A 107 -8.67 -23.87 5.42
CA SER A 107 -9.52 -23.93 4.23
C SER A 107 -10.60 -25.01 4.36
N ILE A 108 -11.80 -24.69 3.87
CA ILE A 108 -12.88 -25.68 3.70
C ILE A 108 -12.84 -26.34 2.32
N VAL A 109 -11.88 -25.98 1.46
CA VAL A 109 -11.71 -26.47 0.09
C VAL A 109 -10.25 -26.81 -0.14
N SER A 110 -9.91 -28.09 -0.25
CA SER A 110 -8.53 -28.59 -0.26
C SER A 110 -7.75 -28.33 -1.54
N ASP A 111 -8.43 -28.02 -2.66
CA ASP A 111 -7.81 -27.89 -4.00
C ASP A 111 -7.71 -26.45 -4.49
N LYS A 112 -7.97 -25.48 -3.61
CA LYS A 112 -7.93 -24.05 -3.91
C LYS A 112 -6.98 -23.32 -2.98
N GLN A 113 -6.34 -22.27 -3.52
CA GLN A 113 -5.45 -21.38 -2.76
C GLN A 113 -5.90 -19.91 -2.89
N VAL A 114 -5.84 -19.21 -1.78
CA VAL A 114 -6.28 -17.80 -1.69
C VAL A 114 -5.19 -16.93 -1.10
N TYR A 115 -4.84 -15.90 -1.81
CA TYR A 115 -3.83 -14.90 -1.42
C TYR A 115 -4.45 -13.52 -1.31
N ILE A 116 -4.40 -12.92 -0.14
CA ILE A 116 -4.78 -11.52 0.10
C ILE A 116 -3.50 -10.71 0.18
N ILE A 117 -3.22 -9.92 -0.84
CA ILE A 117 -2.03 -9.08 -0.89
C ILE A 117 -2.38 -7.67 -0.41
N ARG A 118 -1.65 -7.18 0.58
CA ARG A 118 -1.78 -5.82 1.11
C ARG A 118 -0.55 -5.00 0.72
N PRO A 119 -0.52 -4.40 -0.48
CA PRO A 119 0.61 -3.58 -0.90
C PRO A 119 0.64 -2.23 -0.18
N CYS A 120 1.87 -1.69 -0.03
CA CYS A 120 2.12 -0.30 0.26
C CYS A 120 1.74 0.59 -0.92
N MET A 121 2.22 1.83 -0.94
CA MET A 121 2.04 2.72 -2.08
C MET A 121 2.75 2.14 -3.32
N ILE A 122 1.97 1.59 -4.25
CA ILE A 122 2.48 1.04 -5.51
C ILE A 122 2.94 2.19 -6.39
N HIS A 123 4.10 2.01 -7.03
CA HIS A 123 4.63 2.93 -8.03
C HIS A 123 5.21 2.18 -9.23
N GLY A 124 5.20 2.85 -10.38
CA GLY A 124 5.68 2.32 -11.65
C GLY A 124 5.39 3.29 -12.79
N PRO A 125 5.75 2.95 -14.03
CA PRO A 125 5.42 3.74 -15.21
C PRO A 125 3.91 4.02 -15.29
N GLY A 126 3.54 5.28 -15.59
CA GLY A 126 2.14 5.71 -15.64
C GLY A 126 1.48 5.93 -14.29
N ASN A 127 2.24 5.94 -13.18
CA ASN A 127 1.72 6.21 -11.83
C ASN A 127 0.93 7.53 -11.77
N LYS A 128 -0.17 7.51 -11.01
CA LYS A 128 -1.01 8.69 -10.74
C LYS A 128 -1.24 8.80 -9.24
N GLY A 129 -0.76 9.86 -8.60
CA GLY A 129 -0.96 10.02 -7.17
C GLY A 129 0.04 10.96 -6.50
N ASN A 130 0.29 10.72 -5.20
CA ASN A 130 1.13 11.59 -4.36
C ASN A 130 2.57 11.74 -4.87
N LEU A 131 3.14 10.70 -5.47
CA LEU A 131 4.49 10.74 -6.05
C LEU A 131 4.55 11.75 -7.21
N ASN A 132 3.53 11.81 -8.06
CA ASN A 132 3.45 12.79 -9.16
C ASN A 132 3.31 14.23 -8.64
N MET A 133 2.57 14.41 -7.53
CA MET A 133 2.48 15.75 -6.91
C MET A 133 3.85 16.20 -6.38
N LEU A 134 4.57 15.30 -5.71
CA LEU A 134 5.90 15.60 -5.19
C LEU A 134 6.90 15.85 -6.32
N TYR A 135 6.87 15.04 -7.36
CA TYR A 135 7.63 15.27 -8.60
C TYR A 135 7.36 16.67 -9.20
N GLY A 136 6.07 17.06 -9.25
CA GLY A 136 5.69 18.40 -9.75
C GLY A 136 6.28 19.54 -8.93
N VAL A 137 6.36 19.41 -7.61
CA VAL A 137 6.99 20.40 -6.70
C VAL A 137 8.49 20.48 -6.99
N VAL A 138 9.17 19.34 -7.04
CA VAL A 138 10.62 19.25 -7.29
C VAL A 138 10.97 19.76 -8.70
N LYS A 139 10.19 19.37 -9.71
CA LYS A 139 10.38 19.81 -11.10
C LYS A 139 10.34 21.34 -11.24
N LYS A 140 9.49 22.01 -10.47
CA LYS A 140 9.39 23.48 -10.41
C LYS A 140 10.54 24.13 -9.63
N GLY A 141 11.45 23.38 -9.02
CA GLY A 141 12.55 23.89 -8.21
C GLY A 141 12.12 24.47 -6.86
N ILE A 142 10.92 24.12 -6.38
CA ILE A 142 10.41 24.59 -5.08
C ILE A 142 11.17 23.85 -3.97
N PRO A 143 11.83 24.56 -3.04
CA PRO A 143 12.54 23.93 -1.94
C PRO A 143 11.60 23.12 -1.04
N TRP A 144 12.08 21.98 -0.55
CA TRP A 144 11.33 21.14 0.38
C TRP A 144 11.48 21.66 1.82
N PRO A 145 10.41 22.17 2.47
CA PRO A 145 10.54 22.85 3.75
C PRO A 145 10.52 21.93 4.98
N LEU A 146 10.20 20.65 4.79
CA LEU A 146 10.03 19.70 5.90
C LEU A 146 11.29 18.84 6.16
N GLY A 147 12.47 19.32 5.82
CA GLY A 147 13.73 18.58 5.95
C GLY A 147 14.13 18.26 7.40
N ALA A 148 13.55 18.92 8.40
CA ALA A 148 13.76 18.58 9.80
C ALA A 148 12.97 17.37 10.28
N PHE A 149 12.04 16.84 9.47
CA PHE A 149 11.23 15.67 9.80
C PHE A 149 11.90 14.42 9.22
N GLU A 150 12.29 13.52 10.10
CA GLU A 150 12.81 12.21 9.75
C GLU A 150 11.68 11.20 9.88
N ASN A 151 11.15 10.79 8.75
CA ASN A 151 10.13 9.74 8.65
C ASN A 151 10.65 8.60 7.79
N ARG A 152 10.01 7.44 7.90
CA ARG A 152 10.31 6.27 7.08
C ARG A 152 9.01 5.71 6.51
N ARG A 153 9.02 5.39 5.21
CA ARG A 153 7.84 4.85 4.53
C ARG A 153 8.24 3.74 3.57
N SER A 154 7.45 2.67 3.59
CA SER A 154 7.59 1.60 2.60
C SER A 154 6.84 1.94 1.32
N PHE A 155 7.42 1.54 0.21
CA PHE A 155 6.88 1.63 -1.14
C PHE A 155 6.79 0.24 -1.74
N THR A 156 6.09 0.10 -2.85
CA THR A 156 6.00 -1.14 -3.62
C THR A 156 6.26 -0.84 -5.08
N SER A 157 7.41 -1.24 -5.59
CA SER A 157 7.68 -1.13 -7.01
C SER A 157 6.84 -2.15 -7.80
N ILE A 158 6.34 -1.74 -8.96
CA ILE A 158 5.55 -2.63 -9.83
C ILE A 158 6.37 -3.85 -10.26
N GLY A 159 7.68 -3.72 -10.43
CA GLY A 159 8.55 -4.83 -10.79
C GLY A 159 8.62 -5.90 -9.69
N ASN A 160 8.84 -5.51 -8.43
CA ASN A 160 8.80 -6.43 -7.30
C ASN A 160 7.41 -7.06 -7.12
N LEU A 161 6.36 -6.26 -7.32
CA LEU A 161 5.00 -6.76 -7.26
C LEU A 161 4.73 -7.84 -8.31
N CYS A 162 5.19 -7.67 -9.55
CA CYS A 162 5.08 -8.67 -10.60
C CYS A 162 5.80 -9.98 -10.23
N VAL A 163 7.03 -9.90 -9.68
CA VAL A 163 7.77 -11.08 -9.22
C VAL A 163 7.01 -11.84 -8.11
N VAL A 164 6.44 -11.10 -7.16
CA VAL A 164 5.60 -11.71 -6.10
C VAL A 164 4.38 -12.40 -6.70
N ILE A 165 3.65 -11.75 -7.60
CA ILE A 165 2.47 -12.35 -8.24
C ILE A 165 2.86 -13.60 -9.04
N GLU A 166 3.92 -13.53 -9.82
CA GLU A 166 4.44 -14.70 -10.55
C GLU A 166 4.77 -15.85 -9.60
N GLY A 167 5.45 -15.56 -8.50
CA GLY A 167 5.77 -16.56 -7.48
C GLY A 167 4.53 -17.20 -6.86
N LEU A 168 3.50 -16.40 -6.53
CA LEU A 168 2.22 -16.90 -6.01
C LEU A 168 1.50 -17.81 -7.03
N LEU A 169 1.63 -17.52 -8.32
CA LEU A 169 0.97 -18.30 -9.36
C LEU A 169 1.72 -19.59 -9.67
N THR A 170 3.05 -19.59 -9.64
CA THR A 170 3.89 -20.70 -10.14
C THR A 170 4.43 -21.60 -9.04
N LYS A 171 4.62 -21.08 -7.82
CA LYS A 171 5.15 -21.85 -6.68
C LYS A 171 4.03 -22.40 -5.80
N SER A 172 4.37 -23.37 -4.95
CA SER A 172 3.52 -23.82 -3.85
C SER A 172 3.70 -22.88 -2.66
N VAL A 173 2.85 -21.86 -2.57
CA VAL A 173 2.83 -20.88 -1.48
C VAL A 173 1.58 -21.14 -0.65
N PRO A 174 1.67 -21.15 0.70
CA PRO A 174 0.49 -21.29 1.55
C PRO A 174 -0.53 -20.17 1.32
N SER A 175 -1.81 -20.48 1.40
CA SER A 175 -2.87 -19.46 1.42
C SER A 175 -2.67 -18.51 2.60
N GLY A 176 -3.06 -17.24 2.46
CA GLY A 176 -2.93 -16.30 3.56
C GLY A 176 -2.97 -14.84 3.17
N ILE A 177 -2.80 -14.00 4.20
CA ILE A 177 -2.61 -12.56 4.06
C ILE A 177 -1.12 -12.24 4.01
N TYR A 178 -0.72 -11.41 3.06
CA TYR A 178 0.66 -11.03 2.83
C TYR A 178 0.79 -9.52 2.64
N HIS A 179 1.60 -8.88 3.46
CA HIS A 179 2.00 -7.50 3.23
C HIS A 179 3.04 -7.45 2.10
N MET A 180 2.98 -6.38 1.30
CA MET A 180 3.90 -6.18 0.19
C MET A 180 4.53 -4.80 0.24
N GLY A 181 5.85 -4.77 0.27
CA GLY A 181 6.70 -3.59 0.19
C GLY A 181 8.07 -3.95 -0.36
N ASP A 182 8.79 -2.97 -0.87
CA ASP A 182 10.20 -3.09 -1.18
C ASP A 182 11.00 -3.24 0.14
N ASP A 183 12.23 -3.70 0.07
CA ASP A 183 13.01 -4.00 1.29
C ASP A 183 13.41 -2.75 2.06
N GLU A 184 13.67 -1.63 1.36
CA GLU A 184 14.09 -0.40 1.98
C GLU A 184 12.91 0.58 2.16
N ALA A 185 12.73 1.05 3.38
CA ALA A 185 11.85 2.20 3.65
C ALA A 185 12.65 3.50 3.45
N LEU A 186 12.05 4.47 2.76
CA LEU A 186 12.67 5.77 2.48
C LEU A 186 11.99 6.90 3.25
N SER A 187 12.77 7.88 3.67
CA SER A 187 12.26 9.14 4.18
C SER A 187 11.72 10.01 3.04
N THR A 188 10.92 11.01 3.38
CA THR A 188 10.48 11.98 2.38
C THR A 188 11.66 12.80 1.85
N ASN A 189 12.70 13.04 2.67
CA ASN A 189 13.93 13.70 2.24
C ASN A 189 14.68 12.87 1.19
N GLU A 190 14.92 11.58 1.47
CA GLU A 190 15.51 10.65 0.51
C GLU A 190 14.69 10.55 -0.78
N LEU A 191 13.36 10.56 -0.67
CA LEU A 191 12.49 10.55 -1.85
C LEU A 191 12.66 11.82 -2.71
N ILE A 192 12.81 13.01 -2.09
CA ILE A 192 13.13 14.26 -2.79
C ILE A 192 14.49 14.14 -3.49
N GLU A 193 15.50 13.59 -2.81
CA GLU A 193 16.84 13.38 -3.40
C GLU A 193 16.77 12.43 -4.61
N VAL A 194 16.04 11.32 -4.49
CA VAL A 194 15.81 10.36 -5.58
C VAL A 194 15.10 11.02 -6.78
N ILE A 195 14.09 11.87 -6.52
CA ILE A 195 13.42 12.61 -7.59
C ILE A 195 14.40 13.57 -8.27
N CYS A 196 15.20 14.32 -7.51
CA CYS A 196 16.18 15.25 -8.05
C CYS A 196 17.24 14.51 -8.89
N GLU A 197 17.76 13.40 -8.40
CA GLU A 197 18.71 12.54 -9.12
C GLU A 197 18.13 12.05 -10.45
N ALA A 198 16.90 11.56 -10.44
CA ALA A 198 16.24 11.04 -11.64
C ALA A 198 16.03 12.10 -12.74
N ILE A 199 15.91 13.38 -12.37
CA ILE A 199 15.71 14.53 -13.32
C ILE A 199 16.94 15.42 -13.50
N GLY A 200 18.10 15.02 -12.95
CA GLY A 200 19.37 15.76 -13.08
C GLY A 200 19.39 17.12 -12.37
N LYS A 201 18.70 17.26 -11.23
CA LYS A 201 18.65 18.48 -10.42
C LYS A 201 19.30 18.27 -9.05
N LYS A 202 19.70 19.36 -8.40
CA LYS A 202 20.12 19.35 -7.00
C LYS A 202 18.91 19.45 -6.07
N ALA A 203 18.93 18.68 -4.98
CA ALA A 203 17.89 18.72 -3.97
C ALA A 203 18.06 20.00 -3.11
N HIS A 204 16.98 20.75 -2.95
CA HIS A 204 16.92 21.93 -2.06
C HIS A 204 16.02 21.57 -0.86
N ILE A 205 16.63 21.04 0.20
CA ILE A 205 15.92 20.59 1.41
C ILE A 205 16.23 21.57 2.54
N TRP A 206 15.21 22.29 2.99
CA TRP A 206 15.30 23.23 4.10
C TRP A 206 14.92 22.55 5.41
N ARG A 207 15.78 22.61 6.39
CA ARG A 207 15.57 22.07 7.73
C ARG A 207 14.92 23.10 8.66
N ILE A 208 13.72 23.55 8.32
CA ILE A 208 12.96 24.48 9.17
C ILE A 208 12.57 23.78 10.47
N PRO A 209 12.75 24.40 11.65
CA PRO A 209 12.40 23.80 12.93
C PRO A 209 10.96 23.28 12.98
N LYS A 210 10.77 22.08 13.53
CA LYS A 210 9.46 21.39 13.58
C LYS A 210 8.36 22.25 14.21
N GLY A 211 8.69 22.99 15.30
CA GLY A 211 7.74 23.89 15.97
C GLY A 211 7.20 24.98 15.05
N LEU A 212 8.08 25.61 14.26
CA LEU A 212 7.70 26.65 13.30
C LEU A 212 6.79 26.07 12.20
N MET A 213 7.17 24.93 11.62
CA MET A 213 6.36 24.26 10.59
C MET A 213 4.98 23.81 11.11
N ASN A 214 4.90 23.39 12.39
CA ASN A 214 3.62 23.08 13.03
C ASN A 214 2.74 24.33 13.15
N GLY A 215 3.33 25.48 13.48
CA GLY A 215 2.64 26.77 13.49
C GLY A 215 2.12 27.16 12.11
N VAL A 216 2.96 27.08 11.08
CA VAL A 216 2.57 27.36 9.69
C VAL A 216 1.44 26.43 9.23
N ALA A 217 1.50 25.13 9.56
CA ALA A 217 0.45 24.19 9.21
C ALA A 217 -0.90 24.51 9.91
N LYS A 218 -0.87 24.96 11.17
CA LYS A 218 -2.08 25.39 11.90
C LYS A 218 -2.73 26.60 11.22
N VAL A 219 -1.93 27.63 10.90
CA VAL A 219 -2.40 28.83 10.17
C VAL A 219 -2.90 28.44 8.79
N GLY A 220 -2.17 27.55 8.09
CA GLY A 220 -2.57 27.00 6.80
C GLY A 220 -3.91 26.24 6.85
N GLY A 221 -4.16 25.54 7.94
CA GLY A 221 -5.45 24.89 8.18
C GLY A 221 -6.61 25.87 8.32
N TRP A 222 -6.38 26.98 9.05
CA TRP A 222 -7.35 28.04 9.22
C TRP A 222 -7.63 28.80 7.91
N LEU A 223 -6.60 29.04 7.10
CA LEU A 223 -6.70 29.73 5.81
C LEU A 223 -7.03 28.79 4.63
N HIS A 224 -7.32 27.52 4.88
CA HIS A 224 -7.58 26.49 3.84
C HIS A 224 -6.43 26.33 2.81
N LEU A 225 -5.19 26.60 3.24
CA LEU A 225 -4.01 26.47 2.38
C LEU A 225 -3.63 25.00 2.12
N PRO A 226 -2.81 24.72 1.09
CA PRO A 226 -2.37 23.36 0.76
C PRO A 226 -1.66 22.63 1.89
N LEU A 227 -0.90 23.33 2.74
CA LEU A 227 -0.26 22.76 3.91
C LEU A 227 -1.15 22.97 5.14
N ASN A 228 -1.74 21.91 5.63
CA ASN A 228 -2.54 21.87 6.85
C ASN A 228 -2.06 20.76 7.80
N PRO A 229 -2.52 20.71 9.07
CA PRO A 229 -2.03 19.73 10.04
C PRO A 229 -2.18 18.28 9.60
N LEU A 230 -3.30 17.91 8.96
CA LEU A 230 -3.54 16.54 8.47
C LEU A 230 -2.58 16.15 7.34
N ARG A 231 -2.35 17.04 6.38
CA ARG A 231 -1.38 16.79 5.30
C ARG A 231 0.04 16.75 5.81
N MET A 232 0.38 17.66 6.73
CA MET A 232 1.70 17.64 7.35
C MET A 232 1.95 16.35 8.10
N GLN A 233 1.01 15.88 8.91
CA GLN A 233 1.10 14.60 9.59
C GLN A 233 1.34 13.47 8.59
N LYS A 234 0.54 13.36 7.52
CA LYS A 234 0.72 12.34 6.48
C LYS A 234 2.06 12.40 5.76
N LEU A 235 2.68 13.58 5.66
CA LEU A 235 3.99 13.75 5.03
C LEU A 235 5.16 13.41 5.97
N THR A 236 4.93 13.43 7.29
CA THR A 236 5.97 13.31 8.31
C THR A 236 5.83 12.08 9.21
N GLU A 237 4.75 11.30 9.08
CA GLU A 237 4.55 10.06 9.86
C GLU A 237 5.36 8.89 9.30
N ASN A 238 5.77 8.00 10.20
CA ASN A 238 6.34 6.71 9.84
C ASN A 238 5.25 5.76 9.36
N TYR A 239 5.53 5.04 8.28
CA TYR A 239 4.67 3.99 7.78
C TYR A 239 5.51 2.88 7.15
N VAL A 240 6.15 2.10 8.00
CA VAL A 240 7.03 1.00 7.58
C VAL A 240 6.29 -0.33 7.70
N VAL A 241 6.37 -1.14 6.66
CA VAL A 241 5.64 -2.39 6.53
C VAL A 241 6.63 -3.53 6.36
N SER A 242 6.43 -4.62 7.09
CA SER A 242 7.23 -5.83 6.95
C SER A 242 6.80 -6.61 5.71
N ASN A 243 7.75 -7.01 4.88
CA ASN A 243 7.57 -7.93 3.76
C ASN A 243 8.16 -9.33 4.06
N LYS A 244 8.55 -9.59 5.32
CA LYS A 244 9.23 -10.83 5.71
C LYS A 244 8.40 -12.07 5.39
N LYS A 245 7.09 -12.02 5.67
CA LYS A 245 6.20 -13.17 5.48
C LYS A 245 6.13 -13.58 4.01
N ILE A 246 5.94 -12.64 3.10
CA ILE A 246 5.87 -12.95 1.66
C ILE A 246 7.21 -13.42 1.10
N LYS A 247 8.33 -12.82 1.53
CA LYS A 247 9.67 -13.28 1.14
C LYS A 247 9.92 -14.71 1.59
N SER A 248 9.66 -15.01 2.87
CA SER A 248 9.78 -16.36 3.41
C SER A 248 8.90 -17.37 2.65
N ALA A 249 7.65 -17.02 2.36
CA ALA A 249 6.72 -17.90 1.64
C ALA A 249 7.17 -18.17 0.19
N LEU A 250 7.86 -17.22 -0.43
CA LEU A 250 8.41 -17.35 -1.79
C LEU A 250 9.82 -17.98 -1.83
N GLY A 251 10.48 -18.12 -0.67
CA GLY A 251 11.86 -18.61 -0.58
C GLY A 251 12.87 -17.64 -1.20
N ILE A 252 12.70 -16.33 -0.96
CA ILE A 252 13.61 -15.28 -1.42
C ILE A 252 14.14 -14.46 -0.23
N ASP A 253 15.42 -14.11 -0.26
CA ASP A 253 16.06 -13.33 0.80
C ASP A 253 15.85 -11.83 0.62
N ALA A 254 15.82 -11.36 -0.63
CA ALA A 254 15.65 -9.95 -0.96
C ALA A 254 14.71 -9.77 -2.17
N MET A 255 14.05 -8.61 -2.20
CA MET A 255 13.32 -8.18 -3.40
C MET A 255 14.30 -7.84 -4.53
N PRO A 256 14.03 -8.28 -5.78
CA PRO A 256 14.97 -8.11 -6.90
C PRO A 256 15.31 -6.65 -7.23
N ILE A 257 14.37 -5.74 -7.00
CA ILE A 257 14.51 -4.31 -7.31
C ILE A 257 14.63 -3.53 -6.01
N ARG A 258 15.71 -2.78 -5.84
CA ARG A 258 15.87 -1.86 -4.70
C ARG A 258 14.86 -0.72 -4.80
N ALA A 259 14.37 -0.25 -3.66
CA ALA A 259 13.36 0.81 -3.60
C ALA A 259 13.78 2.08 -4.35
N LYS A 260 15.06 2.48 -4.21
CA LYS A 260 15.61 3.64 -4.92
C LYS A 260 15.57 3.44 -6.45
N ASP A 261 15.99 2.30 -6.95
CA ASP A 261 16.10 2.01 -8.39
C ASP A 261 14.70 1.98 -9.04
N GLY A 262 13.75 1.28 -8.40
CA GLY A 262 12.35 1.26 -8.85
C GLY A 262 11.70 2.65 -8.87
N LEU A 263 12.04 3.53 -7.90
CA LEU A 263 11.57 4.91 -7.87
C LEU A 263 12.19 5.74 -8.99
N ILE A 264 13.50 5.61 -9.26
CA ILE A 264 14.17 6.31 -10.36
C ILE A 264 13.51 5.96 -11.70
N ASP A 265 13.26 4.68 -11.95
CA ASP A 265 12.60 4.23 -13.19
C ASP A 265 11.18 4.78 -13.32
N THR A 266 10.44 4.78 -12.23
CA THR A 266 9.12 5.39 -12.17
C THR A 266 9.15 6.88 -12.51
N ILE A 267 10.04 7.63 -11.87
CA ILE A 267 10.15 9.10 -12.05
C ILE A 267 10.58 9.45 -13.46
N ARG A 268 11.53 8.72 -14.03
CA ARG A 268 11.96 8.90 -15.43
C ARG A 268 10.81 8.70 -16.42
N SER A 269 9.82 7.88 -16.08
CA SER A 269 8.63 7.67 -16.90
C SER A 269 7.67 8.87 -16.95
N PHE A 270 7.75 9.80 -15.96
CA PHE A 270 6.87 10.99 -15.91
C PHE A 270 7.24 12.08 -16.92
N GLY A 271 8.43 12.01 -17.50
CA GLY A 271 8.93 12.95 -18.52
C GLY A 271 8.68 12.52 -19.97
N LYS A 272 8.16 11.30 -20.13
CA LYS A 272 7.75 10.75 -21.43
C LYS A 272 6.25 10.94 -21.58
#